data_0f5402478f6e465a310cf98f7734679a
#
_entry.id   0f5402478f6e465a310cf98f7734679a
#
_cell.length_a   1.000
_cell.length_b   1.000
_cell.length_c   1.000
_cell.angle_alpha   90.00
_cell.angle_beta   90.00
_cell.angle_gamma   90.00
#
_symmetry.space_group_name_H-M   'P 1'
#
loop_
_entity.id
_entity.type
_entity.pdbx_description
1 polymer ?
#
loop_
_entity_poly.entity_id
_entity_poly.type
_entity_poly.pdbx_seq_one_letter_code
_entity_poly.pdbx_strand_id
1 'polypeptide(L)'
;MKNSVKHHVYALAAVLACLALALVLYHSLAGGTLLQSSPYNSYALQAENWLAGRNYIANGENYTWLELAIYQGRYYQSFPPVPAVLMLPFVAATGEWSAIPGNLIAMGLALLCAGGAYACCMRGGMRPVTCAFFTLFVSMGSNVFWMSTSDGVWFLAQVCALGFAFWGLFFAQGGNAVQDAAASLCMALAVGCRPFYALLLACWLGWQFYQRRSLKRILPALLPAVVMAACMMAYNFARFGSVTEFGHNYLPEFVRAENGQFSLTYLVPNLLQLLRPVTLDAQGQLHFEIYNGFLFFAANPLFLLAMVRGLLLRLPGHRAEVQVSVPLPSAGWFVAAMCLLMTCLTCMHRTLGGWQFGARYMVDLFPWLFVWFLARPRWRPGSGAWALCGAAMLFNLYGALYMLNT
;
A
#
# COMPACT_ATOMS: atom_id res chain seq x y z
N MET A 1 -22.63 -2.06 -25.48
CA MET A 1 -21.20 -2.00 -25.13
C MET A 1 -20.63 -0.58 -25.14
N LYS A 2 -20.72 0.22 -26.23
CA LYS A 2 -20.13 1.58 -26.29
C LYS A 2 -20.57 2.53 -25.16
N ASN A 3 -21.84 2.54 -24.74
CA ASN A 3 -22.33 3.40 -23.66
C ASN A 3 -21.79 2.99 -22.28
N SER A 4 -21.55 1.70 -22.03
CA SER A 4 -20.98 1.21 -20.76
C SER A 4 -19.52 1.67 -20.60
N VAL A 5 -18.71 1.64 -21.66
CA VAL A 5 -17.32 2.09 -21.63
C VAL A 5 -17.24 3.59 -21.32
N LYS A 6 -18.08 4.42 -21.98
CA LYS A 6 -18.13 5.86 -21.71
C LYS A 6 -18.43 6.17 -20.23
N HIS A 7 -19.38 5.47 -19.62
CA HIS A 7 -19.70 5.68 -18.21
C HIS A 7 -18.54 5.29 -17.27
N HIS A 8 -17.75 4.24 -17.60
CA HIS A 8 -16.54 3.92 -16.84
C HIS A 8 -15.48 5.01 -16.97
N VAL A 9 -15.26 5.55 -18.18
CA VAL A 9 -14.30 6.64 -18.40
C VAL A 9 -14.69 7.88 -17.59
N TYR A 10 -15.96 8.29 -17.65
CA TYR A 10 -16.43 9.47 -16.87
C TYR A 10 -16.33 9.24 -15.35
N ALA A 11 -16.71 8.05 -14.88
CA ALA A 11 -16.64 7.73 -13.46
C ALA A 11 -15.18 7.69 -12.96
N LEU A 12 -14.27 7.11 -13.74
CA LEU A 12 -12.83 7.12 -13.42
C LEU A 12 -12.28 8.54 -13.41
N ALA A 13 -12.56 9.33 -14.46
CA ALA A 13 -12.10 10.72 -14.52
C ALA A 13 -12.60 11.55 -13.34
N ALA A 14 -13.87 11.39 -12.95
CA ALA A 14 -14.44 12.08 -11.80
C ALA A 14 -13.75 11.69 -10.48
N VAL A 15 -13.47 10.39 -10.28
CA VAL A 15 -12.77 9.91 -9.08
C VAL A 15 -11.34 10.43 -9.01
N LEU A 16 -10.60 10.36 -10.13
CA LEU A 16 -9.22 10.86 -10.17
C LEU A 16 -9.17 12.38 -9.99
N ALA A 17 -10.10 13.12 -10.59
CA ALA A 17 -10.20 14.56 -10.40
C ALA A 17 -10.54 14.93 -8.93
N CYS A 18 -11.44 14.18 -8.28
CA CYS A 18 -11.77 14.37 -6.88
C CYS A 18 -10.55 14.15 -5.97
N LEU A 19 -9.81 13.07 -6.17
CA LEU A 19 -8.58 12.79 -5.42
C LEU A 19 -7.50 13.86 -5.68
N ALA A 20 -7.26 14.21 -6.94
CA ALA A 20 -6.27 15.24 -7.29
C ALA A 20 -6.63 16.59 -6.65
N LEU A 21 -7.91 17.00 -6.73
CA LEU A 21 -8.37 18.25 -6.13
C LEU A 21 -8.20 18.24 -4.60
N ALA A 22 -8.51 17.12 -3.93
CA ALA A 22 -8.34 17.00 -2.49
C ALA A 22 -6.86 17.09 -2.07
N LEU A 23 -5.94 16.47 -2.84
CA LEU A 23 -4.51 16.56 -2.58
C LEU A 23 -3.95 17.97 -2.87
N VAL A 24 -4.38 18.61 -3.97
CA VAL A 24 -4.00 20.00 -4.26
C VAL A 24 -4.49 20.94 -3.15
N LEU A 25 -5.73 20.77 -2.69
CA LEU A 25 -6.28 21.55 -1.58
C LEU A 25 -5.47 21.32 -0.30
N TYR A 26 -5.16 20.07 0.03
CA TYR A 26 -4.31 19.75 1.18
C TYR A 26 -2.96 20.48 1.11
N HIS A 27 -2.24 20.38 -0.02
CA HIS A 27 -0.95 21.04 -0.18
C HIS A 27 -1.04 22.58 -0.19
N SER A 28 -2.15 23.13 -0.67
CA SER A 28 -2.41 24.57 -0.57
C SER A 28 -2.57 25.03 0.87
N LEU A 29 -3.30 24.25 1.69
CA LEU A 29 -3.47 24.49 3.13
C LEU A 29 -2.19 24.25 3.91
N ALA A 30 -1.33 23.34 3.44
CA ALA A 30 0.00 23.07 4.00
C ALA A 30 1.06 24.12 3.59
N GLY A 31 0.68 25.29 3.10
CA GLY A 31 1.61 26.36 2.72
C GLY A 31 2.22 26.23 1.32
N GLY A 32 1.54 25.54 0.37
CA GLY A 32 2.01 25.44 -1.02
C GLY A 32 3.05 24.35 -1.26
N THR A 33 3.01 23.26 -0.51
CA THR A 33 4.05 22.22 -0.50
C THR A 33 4.02 21.24 -1.69
N LEU A 34 3.07 21.35 -2.63
CA LEU A 34 2.88 20.38 -3.71
C LEU A 34 4.13 20.15 -4.58
N LEU A 35 4.88 21.21 -4.87
CA LEU A 35 6.09 21.14 -5.70
C LEU A 35 7.38 20.92 -4.88
N GLN A 36 7.26 20.69 -3.59
CA GLN A 36 8.39 20.43 -2.70
C GLN A 36 8.62 18.93 -2.56
N SER A 37 9.83 18.55 -2.14
CA SER A 37 10.17 17.21 -1.68
C SER A 37 10.26 17.18 -0.16
N SER A 38 9.83 16.09 0.44
CA SER A 38 9.99 15.84 1.88
C SER A 38 11.48 15.62 2.22
N PRO A 39 11.98 16.16 3.33
CA PRO A 39 13.32 15.84 3.82
C PRO A 39 13.49 14.35 4.15
N TYR A 40 12.39 13.60 4.25
CA TYR A 40 12.36 12.15 4.48
C TYR A 40 12.33 11.31 3.20
N ASN A 41 12.53 11.91 2.00
CA ASN A 41 12.60 11.15 0.75
C ASN A 41 13.98 10.52 0.54
N SER A 42 14.32 9.53 1.35
CA SER A 42 15.57 8.78 1.19
C SER A 42 15.62 7.92 -0.07
N TYR A 43 14.51 7.72 -0.78
CA TYR A 43 14.51 7.07 -2.09
C TYR A 43 15.11 7.96 -3.18
N ALA A 44 14.80 9.25 -3.19
CA ALA A 44 15.41 10.21 -4.11
C ALA A 44 16.91 10.36 -3.80
N LEU A 45 17.29 10.42 -2.52
CA LEU A 45 18.69 10.44 -2.10
C LEU A 45 19.44 9.19 -2.54
N GLN A 46 18.82 8.00 -2.44
CA GLN A 46 19.40 6.75 -2.94
C GLN A 46 19.56 6.78 -4.46
N ALA A 47 18.55 7.29 -5.20
CA ALA A 47 18.61 7.43 -6.65
C ALA A 47 19.77 8.34 -7.09
N GLU A 48 20.00 9.45 -6.41
CA GLU A 48 21.15 10.35 -6.66
C GLU A 48 22.49 9.62 -6.46
N ASN A 49 22.62 8.85 -5.38
CA ASN A 49 23.83 8.07 -5.14
C ASN A 49 24.04 6.99 -6.21
N TRP A 50 22.97 6.34 -6.71
CA TRP A 50 23.07 5.39 -7.81
C TRP A 50 23.53 6.06 -9.11
N LEU A 51 23.00 7.24 -9.43
CA LEU A 51 23.45 8.03 -10.60
C LEU A 51 24.92 8.44 -10.51
N ALA A 52 25.45 8.60 -9.29
CA ALA A 52 26.86 8.82 -9.01
C ALA A 52 27.70 7.53 -8.88
N GLY A 53 27.15 6.36 -9.27
CA GLY A 53 27.83 5.06 -9.25
C GLY A 53 28.04 4.46 -7.86
N ARG A 54 27.33 4.94 -6.82
CA ARG A 54 27.45 4.44 -5.45
C ARG A 54 26.22 3.61 -5.03
N ASN A 55 26.45 2.48 -4.36
CA ASN A 55 25.38 1.67 -3.78
C ASN A 55 25.10 2.00 -2.29
N TYR A 56 25.72 3.02 -1.75
CA TYR A 56 25.58 3.54 -0.39
C TYR A 56 25.30 5.05 -0.42
N ILE A 57 24.84 5.62 0.68
CA ILE A 57 24.59 7.05 0.83
C ILE A 57 25.92 7.73 1.23
N ALA A 58 26.43 8.59 0.35
CA ALA A 58 27.60 9.40 0.66
C ALA A 58 27.26 10.43 1.74
N ASN A 59 28.20 10.66 2.66
CA ASN A 59 28.04 11.59 3.80
C ASN A 59 26.75 11.32 4.60
N GLY A 60 26.41 10.02 4.79
CA GLY A 60 25.19 9.60 5.46
C GLY A 60 25.06 10.09 6.91
N GLU A 61 26.18 10.46 7.54
CA GLU A 61 26.25 11.10 8.87
C GLU A 61 25.53 12.45 8.91
N ASN A 62 25.37 13.12 7.77
CA ASN A 62 24.64 14.39 7.67
C ASN A 62 23.12 14.22 7.67
N TYR A 63 22.61 13.00 7.54
CA TYR A 63 21.18 12.68 7.44
C TYR A 63 20.68 11.93 8.69
N THR A 64 20.97 12.48 9.88
CA THR A 64 20.68 11.83 11.18
C THR A 64 19.19 11.59 11.43
N TRP A 65 18.30 12.28 10.71
CA TRP A 65 16.85 12.11 10.78
C TRP A 65 16.31 10.99 9.87
N LEU A 66 17.16 10.45 8.96
CA LEU A 66 16.77 9.33 8.09
C LEU A 66 17.10 8.00 8.76
N GLU A 67 16.25 7.02 8.52
CA GLU A 67 16.46 5.62 8.95
C GLU A 67 17.49 4.93 8.02
N LEU A 68 18.77 5.21 8.21
CA LEU A 68 19.85 4.61 7.44
C LEU A 68 20.51 3.47 8.23
N ALA A 69 20.71 2.35 7.55
CA ALA A 69 21.48 1.22 8.06
C ALA A 69 22.98 1.57 8.06
N ILE A 70 23.67 1.27 9.15
CA ILE A 70 25.10 1.51 9.28
C ILE A 70 25.83 0.16 9.23
N TYR A 71 26.58 -0.07 8.14
CA TYR A 71 27.32 -1.30 7.94
C TYR A 71 28.74 -1.01 7.43
N GLN A 72 29.74 -1.53 8.13
CA GLN A 72 31.17 -1.32 7.82
C GLN A 72 31.56 0.15 7.59
N GLY A 73 31.03 1.06 8.41
CA GLY A 73 31.31 2.50 8.36
C GLY A 73 30.65 3.24 7.19
N ARG A 74 29.72 2.59 6.46
CA ARG A 74 28.93 3.20 5.39
C ARG A 74 27.45 3.21 5.73
N TYR A 75 26.73 4.15 5.12
CA TYR A 75 25.29 4.35 5.33
C TYR A 75 24.51 3.81 4.14
N TYR A 76 23.46 3.06 4.40
CA TYR A 76 22.66 2.42 3.36
C TYR A 76 21.17 2.68 3.59
N GLN A 77 20.44 2.84 2.49
CA GLN A 77 18.98 2.78 2.53
C GLN A 77 18.53 1.37 2.92
N SER A 78 17.79 1.24 4.03
CA SER A 78 17.32 -0.04 4.54
C SER A 78 16.01 -0.52 3.89
N PHE A 79 15.27 0.39 3.24
CA PHE A 79 14.01 0.05 2.58
C PHE A 79 14.22 -0.59 1.21
N PRO A 80 13.25 -1.41 0.72
CA PRO A 80 13.34 -2.07 -0.57
C PRO A 80 13.49 -1.07 -1.74
N PRO A 81 14.22 -1.44 -2.83
CA PRO A 81 14.76 -0.47 -3.79
C PRO A 81 13.78 0.02 -4.87
N VAL A 82 12.63 -0.62 -5.09
CA VAL A 82 11.74 -0.29 -6.22
C VAL A 82 11.29 1.18 -6.22
N PRO A 83 10.91 1.80 -5.09
CA PRO A 83 10.57 3.22 -5.12
C PRO A 83 11.75 4.12 -5.49
N ALA A 84 13.00 3.75 -5.12
CA ALA A 84 14.19 4.52 -5.53
C ALA A 84 14.41 4.42 -7.05
N VAL A 85 14.12 3.27 -7.68
CA VAL A 85 14.15 3.14 -9.15
C VAL A 85 13.14 4.08 -9.80
N LEU A 86 11.96 4.26 -9.22
CA LEU A 86 10.95 5.20 -9.71
C LEU A 86 11.41 6.68 -9.60
N MET A 87 12.29 7.00 -8.66
CA MET A 87 12.83 8.37 -8.50
C MET A 87 13.95 8.69 -9.48
N LEU A 88 14.64 7.69 -10.05
CA LEU A 88 15.77 7.88 -10.95
C LEU A 88 15.54 8.92 -12.07
N PRO A 89 14.46 8.85 -12.88
CA PRO A 89 14.26 9.80 -13.98
C PRO A 89 14.08 11.25 -13.50
N PHE A 90 13.48 11.44 -12.33
CA PHE A 90 13.24 12.78 -11.79
C PHE A 90 14.53 13.38 -11.24
N VAL A 91 15.30 12.59 -10.47
CA VAL A 91 16.61 13.02 -9.95
C VAL A 91 17.60 13.25 -11.10
N ALA A 92 17.60 12.40 -12.15
CA ALA A 92 18.43 12.61 -13.34
C ALA A 92 18.08 13.91 -14.07
N ALA A 93 16.81 14.32 -14.06
CA ALA A 93 16.36 15.56 -14.71
C ALA A 93 16.69 16.82 -13.92
N THR A 94 16.68 16.75 -12.57
CA THR A 94 16.96 17.91 -11.69
C THR A 94 18.43 18.00 -11.27
N GLY A 95 19.16 16.89 -11.31
CA GLY A 95 20.54 16.79 -10.83
C GLY A 95 20.70 16.69 -9.30
N GLU A 96 19.62 16.88 -8.54
CA GLU A 96 19.65 16.88 -7.07
C GLU A 96 18.36 16.24 -6.50
N TRP A 97 18.52 15.41 -5.47
CA TRP A 97 17.41 14.70 -4.85
C TRP A 97 16.39 15.62 -4.15
N SER A 98 16.84 16.75 -3.63
CA SER A 98 16.00 17.72 -2.91
C SER A 98 15.22 18.66 -3.86
N ALA A 99 15.65 18.77 -5.12
CA ALA A 99 15.06 19.66 -6.13
C ALA A 99 13.91 19.03 -6.92
N ILE A 100 13.61 17.74 -6.70
CA ILE A 100 12.48 17.08 -7.37
C ILE A 100 11.14 17.58 -6.81
N PRO A 101 10.06 17.63 -7.60
CA PRO A 101 8.72 17.94 -7.11
C PRO A 101 8.10 16.68 -6.44
N GLY A 102 8.67 16.25 -5.30
CA GLY A 102 8.43 14.96 -4.71
C GLY A 102 6.98 14.70 -4.35
N ASN A 103 6.29 15.69 -3.73
CA ASN A 103 4.87 15.54 -3.38
C ASN A 103 3.96 15.48 -4.63
N LEU A 104 4.32 16.15 -5.73
CA LEU A 104 3.60 16.00 -7.00
C LEU A 104 3.78 14.59 -7.59
N ILE A 105 4.99 14.02 -7.47
CA ILE A 105 5.26 12.64 -7.87
C ILE A 105 4.43 11.67 -7.00
N ALA A 106 4.40 11.87 -5.68
CA ALA A 106 3.57 11.08 -4.76
C ALA A 106 2.09 11.15 -5.13
N MET A 107 1.57 12.35 -5.45
CA MET A 107 0.21 12.53 -5.96
C MET A 107 0.00 11.72 -7.26
N GLY A 108 0.91 11.77 -8.21
CA GLY A 108 0.84 10.99 -9.46
C GLY A 108 0.78 9.50 -9.19
N LEU A 109 1.59 8.97 -8.27
CA LEU A 109 1.57 7.57 -7.86
C LEU A 109 0.27 7.20 -7.13
N ALA A 110 -0.29 8.09 -6.31
CA ALA A 110 -1.60 7.90 -5.68
C ALA A 110 -2.72 7.82 -6.73
N LEU A 111 -2.69 8.66 -7.76
CA LEU A 111 -3.63 8.60 -8.88
C LEU A 111 -3.50 7.29 -9.67
N LEU A 112 -2.28 6.81 -9.90
CA LEU A 112 -2.02 5.49 -10.52
C LEU A 112 -2.53 4.34 -9.64
N CYS A 113 -2.37 4.43 -8.33
CA CYS A 113 -2.91 3.46 -7.37
C CYS A 113 -4.45 3.44 -7.44
N ALA A 114 -5.11 4.61 -7.39
CA ALA A 114 -6.56 4.73 -7.53
C ALA A 114 -7.04 4.21 -8.90
N GLY A 115 -6.31 4.51 -9.97
CA GLY A 115 -6.57 3.97 -11.32
C GLY A 115 -6.51 2.45 -11.35
N GLY A 116 -5.53 1.85 -10.68
CA GLY A 116 -5.39 0.39 -10.54
C GLY A 116 -6.56 -0.25 -9.78
N ALA A 117 -6.98 0.36 -8.66
CA ALA A 117 -8.14 -0.10 -7.90
C ALA A 117 -9.43 -0.06 -8.75
N TYR A 118 -9.65 1.06 -9.47
CA TYR A 118 -10.79 1.20 -10.38
C TYR A 118 -10.76 0.17 -11.50
N ALA A 119 -9.63 0.04 -12.18
CA ALA A 119 -9.44 -0.89 -13.30
C ALA A 119 -9.65 -2.34 -12.85
N CYS A 120 -9.18 -2.71 -11.67
CA CYS A 120 -9.36 -4.01 -11.07
C CYS A 120 -10.86 -4.33 -10.87
N CYS A 121 -11.64 -3.40 -10.29
CA CYS A 121 -13.08 -3.52 -10.12
C CYS A 121 -13.83 -3.58 -11.45
N MET A 122 -13.46 -2.72 -12.40
CA MET A 122 -14.06 -2.69 -13.76
C MET A 122 -13.86 -4.02 -14.47
N ARG A 123 -12.65 -4.58 -14.43
CA ARG A 123 -12.34 -5.86 -15.05
C ARG A 123 -13.08 -7.02 -14.38
N GLY A 124 -13.30 -6.94 -13.06
CA GLY A 124 -14.17 -7.87 -12.32
C GLY A 124 -15.65 -7.78 -12.68
N GLY A 125 -16.05 -6.90 -13.60
CA GLY A 125 -17.43 -6.76 -14.08
C GLY A 125 -18.33 -5.90 -13.18
N MET A 126 -17.75 -5.10 -12.30
CA MET A 126 -18.52 -4.17 -11.48
C MET A 126 -19.02 -2.97 -12.30
N ARG A 127 -20.13 -2.37 -11.87
CA ARG A 127 -20.69 -1.17 -12.49
C ARG A 127 -19.82 0.07 -12.21
N PRO A 128 -19.86 1.11 -13.07
CA PRO A 128 -19.08 2.34 -12.90
C PRO A 128 -19.21 2.96 -11.49
N VAL A 129 -20.43 3.05 -10.97
CA VAL A 129 -20.72 3.59 -9.63
C VAL A 129 -20.11 2.74 -8.53
N THR A 130 -20.11 1.42 -8.66
CA THR A 130 -19.48 0.51 -7.67
C THR A 130 -17.95 0.59 -7.74
N CYS A 131 -17.38 0.70 -8.96
CA CYS A 131 -15.95 0.96 -9.12
C CYS A 131 -15.54 2.27 -8.47
N ALA A 132 -16.29 3.36 -8.72
CA ALA A 132 -16.06 4.65 -8.11
C ALA A 132 -16.14 4.58 -6.58
N PHE A 133 -17.15 3.90 -6.03
CA PHE A 133 -17.30 3.70 -4.59
C PHE A 133 -16.05 3.07 -3.96
N PHE A 134 -15.61 1.93 -4.47
CA PHE A 134 -14.43 1.25 -3.91
C PHE A 134 -13.15 2.08 -4.06
N THR A 135 -13.00 2.76 -5.20
CA THR A 135 -11.82 3.60 -5.44
C THR A 135 -11.78 4.80 -4.50
N LEU A 136 -12.90 5.53 -4.33
CA LEU A 136 -13.00 6.64 -3.38
C LEU A 136 -12.78 6.16 -1.95
N PHE A 137 -13.37 5.03 -1.58
CA PHE A 137 -13.24 4.50 -0.23
C PHE A 137 -11.78 4.14 0.09
N VAL A 138 -11.04 3.51 -0.84
CA VAL A 138 -9.63 3.18 -0.64
C VAL A 138 -8.77 4.43 -0.68
N SER A 139 -8.93 5.30 -1.70
CA SER A 139 -7.99 6.40 -1.91
C SER A 139 -8.23 7.60 -0.99
N MET A 140 -9.47 7.86 -0.58
CA MET A 140 -9.84 9.02 0.23
C MET A 140 -10.48 8.65 1.57
N GLY A 141 -11.22 7.54 1.62
CA GLY A 141 -11.88 7.05 2.85
C GLY A 141 -11.02 6.13 3.70
N SER A 142 -9.70 6.16 3.53
CA SER A 142 -8.74 5.34 4.27
C SER A 142 -7.42 6.07 4.52
N ASN A 143 -6.54 5.46 5.29
CA ASN A 143 -5.17 5.93 5.53
C ASN A 143 -4.37 6.21 4.24
N VAL A 144 -4.77 5.65 3.09
CA VAL A 144 -4.12 5.90 1.80
C VAL A 144 -4.12 7.39 1.48
N PHE A 145 -5.19 8.12 1.84
CA PHE A 145 -5.25 9.57 1.60
C PHE A 145 -4.09 10.30 2.28
N TRP A 146 -3.93 10.11 3.59
CA TRP A 146 -2.84 10.74 4.33
C TRP A 146 -1.46 10.33 3.82
N MET A 147 -1.24 9.03 3.53
CA MET A 147 0.03 8.59 2.94
C MET A 147 0.30 9.17 1.55
N SER A 148 -0.73 9.58 0.84
CA SER A 148 -0.60 10.20 -0.50
C SER A 148 -0.20 11.68 -0.45
N THR A 149 -0.14 12.29 0.74
CA THR A 149 0.19 13.70 0.92
C THR A 149 1.70 13.96 1.02
N SER A 150 2.55 12.93 0.97
CA SER A 150 4.00 13.11 1.10
C SER A 150 4.77 12.04 0.32
N ASP A 151 5.90 12.45 -0.24
CA ASP A 151 6.91 11.58 -0.83
C ASP A 151 7.90 10.99 0.20
N GLY A 152 7.62 11.14 1.49
CA GLY A 152 8.39 10.51 2.56
C GLY A 152 8.50 9.00 2.36
N VAL A 153 9.68 8.44 2.66
CA VAL A 153 10.08 7.06 2.34
C VAL A 153 9.03 6.01 2.72
N TRP A 154 8.45 6.12 3.91
CA TRP A 154 7.48 5.13 4.42
C TRP A 154 6.15 5.15 3.68
N PHE A 155 5.70 6.34 3.28
CA PHE A 155 4.40 6.57 2.64
C PHE A 155 4.48 6.20 1.16
N LEU A 156 5.54 6.67 0.50
CA LEU A 156 5.80 6.36 -0.91
C LEU A 156 5.87 4.85 -1.15
N ALA A 157 6.60 4.11 -0.30
CA ALA A 157 6.69 2.65 -0.37
C ALA A 157 5.32 1.98 -0.31
N GLN A 158 4.43 2.44 0.60
CA GLN A 158 3.11 1.84 0.78
C GLN A 158 2.16 2.14 -0.36
N VAL A 159 2.11 3.39 -0.83
CA VAL A 159 1.26 3.79 -1.96
C VAL A 159 1.69 3.08 -3.24
N CYS A 160 3.02 2.99 -3.51
CA CYS A 160 3.55 2.23 -4.64
C CYS A 160 3.20 0.74 -4.55
N ALA A 161 3.44 0.11 -3.40
CA ALA A 161 3.16 -1.32 -3.21
C ALA A 161 1.67 -1.64 -3.43
N LEU A 162 0.78 -0.83 -2.84
CA LEU A 162 -0.66 -0.98 -3.01
C LEU A 162 -1.08 -0.78 -4.47
N GLY A 163 -0.53 0.24 -5.14
CA GLY A 163 -0.80 0.50 -6.55
C GLY A 163 -0.38 -0.69 -7.43
N PHE A 164 0.84 -1.18 -7.25
CA PHE A 164 1.32 -2.37 -7.96
C PHE A 164 0.47 -3.60 -7.64
N ALA A 165 0.02 -3.79 -6.41
CA ALA A 165 -0.86 -4.91 -6.06
C ALA A 165 -2.21 -4.82 -6.79
N PHE A 166 -2.84 -3.65 -6.89
CA PHE A 166 -4.08 -3.47 -7.64
C PHE A 166 -3.89 -3.72 -9.14
N TRP A 167 -2.82 -3.23 -9.75
CA TRP A 167 -2.49 -3.53 -11.14
C TRP A 167 -2.19 -5.02 -11.33
N GLY A 168 -1.51 -5.65 -10.36
CA GLY A 168 -1.31 -7.10 -10.33
C GLY A 168 -2.62 -7.87 -10.34
N LEU A 169 -3.57 -7.50 -9.47
CA LEU A 169 -4.91 -8.09 -9.45
C LEU A 169 -5.70 -7.82 -10.74
N PHE A 170 -5.54 -6.64 -11.35
CA PHE A 170 -6.14 -6.33 -12.65
C PHE A 170 -5.64 -7.30 -13.74
N PHE A 171 -4.32 -7.44 -13.88
CA PHE A 171 -3.76 -8.33 -14.90
C PHE A 171 -4.04 -9.81 -14.61
N ALA A 172 -4.05 -10.21 -13.35
CA ALA A 172 -4.34 -11.58 -12.93
C ALA A 172 -5.74 -12.09 -13.38
N GLN A 173 -6.68 -11.19 -13.65
CA GLN A 173 -8.00 -11.51 -14.19
C GLN A 173 -7.99 -11.81 -15.71
N GLY A 174 -6.83 -11.76 -16.36
CA GLY A 174 -6.75 -11.79 -17.82
C GLY A 174 -6.77 -13.18 -18.48
N GLY A 175 -6.16 -14.16 -17.85
CA GLY A 175 -6.21 -15.56 -18.30
C GLY A 175 -5.29 -15.93 -19.47
N ASN A 176 -4.32 -15.07 -19.87
CA ASN A 176 -3.32 -15.42 -20.88
C ASN A 176 -1.89 -15.17 -20.36
N ALA A 177 -0.89 -15.74 -21.06
CA ALA A 177 0.51 -15.73 -20.64
C ALA A 177 1.09 -14.32 -20.42
N VAL A 178 0.75 -13.36 -21.29
CA VAL A 178 1.24 -11.98 -21.17
C VAL A 178 0.67 -11.29 -19.94
N GLN A 179 -0.62 -11.51 -19.68
CA GLN A 179 -1.28 -10.94 -18.51
C GLN A 179 -0.83 -11.61 -17.21
N ASP A 180 -0.53 -12.92 -17.25
CA ASP A 180 0.07 -13.61 -16.10
C ASP A 180 1.46 -13.08 -15.80
N ALA A 181 2.29 -12.82 -16.81
CA ALA A 181 3.60 -12.20 -16.65
C ALA A 181 3.48 -10.78 -16.09
N ALA A 182 2.56 -9.98 -16.61
CA ALA A 182 2.30 -8.62 -16.11
C ALA A 182 1.78 -8.63 -14.66
N ALA A 183 0.89 -9.56 -14.31
CA ALA A 183 0.39 -9.72 -12.95
C ALA A 183 1.52 -10.06 -11.98
N SER A 184 2.37 -11.02 -12.34
CA SER A 184 3.54 -11.41 -11.57
C SER A 184 4.52 -10.25 -11.40
N LEU A 185 4.83 -9.54 -12.49
CA LEU A 185 5.71 -8.39 -12.45
C LEU A 185 5.19 -7.32 -11.51
N CYS A 186 3.92 -6.94 -11.62
CA CYS A 186 3.32 -5.96 -10.72
C CYS A 186 3.35 -6.43 -9.26
N MET A 187 2.98 -7.67 -8.96
CA MET A 187 3.02 -8.19 -7.60
C MET A 187 4.47 -8.28 -7.07
N ALA A 188 5.44 -8.63 -7.91
CA ALA A 188 6.85 -8.67 -7.56
C ALA A 188 7.42 -7.26 -7.32
N LEU A 189 6.99 -6.25 -8.09
CA LEU A 189 7.29 -4.85 -7.84
C LEU A 189 6.69 -4.37 -6.51
N ALA A 190 5.48 -4.83 -6.16
CA ALA A 190 4.92 -4.57 -4.83
C ALA A 190 5.79 -5.15 -3.70
N VAL A 191 6.33 -6.37 -3.87
CA VAL A 191 7.32 -6.95 -2.94
C VAL A 191 8.58 -6.09 -2.86
N GLY A 192 9.07 -5.59 -3.99
CA GLY A 192 10.21 -4.67 -4.07
C GLY A 192 9.96 -3.27 -3.51
N CYS A 193 8.71 -2.95 -3.15
CA CYS A 193 8.36 -1.78 -2.34
C CYS A 193 8.16 -2.16 -0.86
N ARG A 194 7.49 -3.30 -0.59
CA ARG A 194 7.14 -3.78 0.75
C ARG A 194 7.14 -5.32 0.79
N PRO A 195 8.04 -5.95 1.56
CA PRO A 195 8.21 -7.41 1.56
C PRO A 195 6.94 -8.20 1.93
N PHE A 196 6.02 -7.64 2.73
CA PHE A 196 4.77 -8.31 3.10
C PHE A 196 3.88 -8.71 1.91
N TYR A 197 4.01 -8.03 0.76
CA TYR A 197 3.31 -8.41 -0.46
C TYR A 197 3.80 -9.75 -1.07
N ALA A 198 4.90 -10.30 -0.56
CA ALA A 198 5.36 -11.65 -0.94
C ALA A 198 4.28 -12.71 -0.66
N LEU A 199 3.47 -12.53 0.40
CA LEU A 199 2.36 -13.44 0.69
C LEU A 199 1.29 -13.41 -0.42
N LEU A 200 0.94 -12.22 -0.92
CA LEU A 200 -0.02 -12.07 -2.03
C LEU A 200 0.51 -12.75 -3.30
N LEU A 201 1.77 -12.49 -3.66
CA LEU A 201 2.43 -13.08 -4.83
C LEU A 201 2.52 -14.61 -4.70
N ALA A 202 2.95 -15.12 -3.55
CA ALA A 202 3.08 -16.57 -3.31
C ALA A 202 1.72 -17.28 -3.37
N CYS A 203 0.68 -16.71 -2.74
CA CYS A 203 -0.67 -17.25 -2.80
C CYS A 203 -1.22 -17.24 -4.23
N TRP A 204 -0.97 -16.17 -4.99
CA TRP A 204 -1.41 -16.11 -6.39
C TRP A 204 -0.68 -17.14 -7.25
N LEU A 205 0.64 -17.27 -7.15
CA LEU A 205 1.42 -18.29 -7.89
C LEU A 205 1.00 -19.71 -7.50
N GLY A 206 0.81 -19.98 -6.21
CA GLY A 206 0.32 -21.27 -5.72
C GLY A 206 -1.07 -21.61 -6.26
N TRP A 207 -1.97 -20.61 -6.30
CA TRP A 207 -3.32 -20.77 -6.88
C TRP A 207 -3.27 -21.03 -8.38
N GLN A 208 -2.43 -20.32 -9.13
CA GLN A 208 -2.21 -20.55 -10.56
C GLN A 208 -1.69 -21.97 -10.82
N PHE A 209 -0.74 -22.43 -10.00
CA PHE A 209 -0.22 -23.81 -10.11
C PHE A 209 -1.32 -24.83 -9.81
N TYR A 210 -2.07 -24.63 -8.75
CA TYR A 210 -3.21 -25.51 -8.39
C TYR A 210 -4.23 -25.62 -9.51
N GLN A 211 -4.58 -24.50 -10.16
CA GLN A 211 -5.56 -24.46 -11.26
C GLN A 211 -5.04 -25.13 -12.54
N ARG A 212 -3.80 -24.89 -12.88
CA ARG A 212 -3.24 -25.30 -14.19
C ARG A 212 -2.58 -26.66 -14.17
N ARG A 213 -2.12 -27.13 -13.02
CA ARG A 213 -1.45 -28.42 -12.83
C ARG A 213 -0.27 -28.66 -13.79
N SER A 214 0.41 -27.59 -14.28
CA SER A 214 1.47 -27.68 -15.27
C SER A 214 2.50 -26.58 -15.09
N LEU A 215 3.78 -26.94 -14.88
CA LEU A 215 4.90 -26.00 -14.78
C LEU A 215 5.06 -25.16 -16.06
N LYS A 216 4.90 -25.76 -17.24
CA LYS A 216 5.01 -25.03 -18.52
C LYS A 216 3.96 -23.91 -18.63
N ARG A 217 2.77 -24.11 -18.08
CA ARG A 217 1.69 -23.12 -18.12
C ARG A 217 1.85 -22.02 -17.07
N ILE A 218 2.60 -22.25 -15.99
CA ILE A 218 2.85 -21.25 -14.95
C ILE A 218 4.13 -20.46 -15.20
N LEU A 219 5.03 -20.91 -16.09
CA LEU A 219 6.31 -20.29 -16.37
C LEU A 219 6.22 -18.78 -16.66
N PRO A 220 5.25 -18.28 -17.47
CA PRO A 220 5.09 -16.83 -17.68
C PRO A 220 4.80 -16.05 -16.40
N ALA A 221 4.07 -16.67 -15.46
CA ALA A 221 3.81 -16.08 -14.16
C ALA A 221 5.01 -16.18 -13.21
N LEU A 222 5.78 -17.25 -13.28
CA LEU A 222 6.90 -17.51 -12.37
C LEU A 222 8.14 -16.65 -12.72
N LEU A 223 8.42 -16.46 -14.01
CA LEU A 223 9.64 -15.82 -14.48
C LEU A 223 9.84 -14.40 -13.93
N PRO A 224 8.87 -13.46 -13.98
CA PRO A 224 9.07 -12.12 -13.42
C PRO A 224 9.31 -12.13 -11.91
N ALA A 225 8.66 -13.01 -11.17
CA ALA A 225 8.87 -13.17 -9.73
C ALA A 225 10.30 -13.64 -9.41
N VAL A 226 10.81 -14.64 -10.16
CA VAL A 226 12.18 -15.16 -10.01
C VAL A 226 13.21 -14.08 -10.37
N VAL A 227 13.01 -13.37 -11.47
CA VAL A 227 13.91 -12.28 -11.89
C VAL A 227 13.97 -11.20 -10.82
N MET A 228 12.80 -10.76 -10.29
CA MET A 228 12.76 -9.75 -9.23
C MET A 228 13.48 -10.25 -7.97
N ALA A 229 13.23 -11.49 -7.55
CA ALA A 229 13.91 -12.08 -6.39
C ALA A 229 15.43 -12.10 -6.60
N ALA A 230 15.89 -12.53 -7.79
CA ALA A 230 17.31 -12.52 -8.13
C ALA A 230 17.94 -11.12 -8.11
N CYS A 231 17.23 -10.11 -8.65
CA CYS A 231 17.67 -8.71 -8.58
C CYS A 231 17.77 -8.20 -7.13
N MET A 232 16.77 -8.51 -6.29
CA MET A 232 16.79 -8.14 -4.87
C MET A 232 17.94 -8.83 -4.12
N MET A 233 18.16 -10.12 -4.36
CA MET A 233 19.26 -10.88 -3.76
C MET A 233 20.62 -10.34 -4.20
N ALA A 234 20.80 -10.03 -5.49
CA ALA A 234 22.02 -9.43 -6.01
C ALA A 234 22.27 -8.04 -5.40
N TYR A 235 21.24 -7.22 -5.27
CA TYR A 235 21.33 -5.91 -4.63
C TYR A 235 21.70 -6.02 -3.14
N ASN A 236 21.12 -6.96 -2.41
CA ASN A 236 21.46 -7.22 -1.03
C ASN A 236 22.92 -7.69 -0.89
N PHE A 237 23.33 -8.63 -1.73
CA PHE A 237 24.71 -9.15 -1.74
C PHE A 237 25.74 -8.06 -2.02
N ALA A 238 25.47 -7.17 -2.99
CA ALA A 238 26.35 -6.06 -3.33
C ALA A 238 26.52 -5.04 -2.20
N ARG A 239 25.55 -4.94 -1.27
CA ARG A 239 25.62 -4.00 -0.13
C ARG A 239 26.17 -4.65 1.14
N PHE A 240 25.73 -5.86 1.43
CA PHE A 240 25.92 -6.49 2.74
C PHE A 240 26.68 -7.83 2.69
N GLY A 241 27.06 -8.31 1.49
CA GLY A 241 27.70 -9.62 1.33
C GLY A 241 26.79 -10.81 1.63
N SER A 242 25.48 -10.59 1.78
CA SER A 242 24.47 -11.61 2.05
C SER A 242 23.25 -11.40 1.16
N VAL A 243 22.73 -12.47 0.56
CA VAL A 243 21.54 -12.40 -0.32
C VAL A 243 20.23 -12.14 0.43
N THR A 244 20.18 -12.46 1.72
CA THR A 244 19.00 -12.34 2.57
C THR A 244 19.00 -11.09 3.47
N GLU A 245 20.15 -10.38 3.58
CA GLU A 245 20.27 -9.19 4.39
C GLU A 245 19.87 -7.94 3.58
N PHE A 246 18.85 -7.23 4.02
CA PHE A 246 18.37 -6.04 3.34
C PHE A 246 18.64 -4.73 4.12
N GLY A 247 19.34 -4.83 5.26
CA GLY A 247 19.87 -3.70 6.02
C GLY A 247 19.09 -3.32 7.28
N HIS A 248 17.88 -3.83 7.49
CA HIS A 248 17.10 -3.48 8.70
C HIS A 248 17.80 -3.89 10.00
N ASN A 249 18.53 -5.01 10.00
CA ASN A 249 19.30 -5.45 11.18
C ASN A 249 20.42 -4.47 11.56
N TYR A 250 20.81 -3.59 10.65
CA TYR A 250 21.86 -2.58 10.87
C TYR A 250 21.28 -1.18 11.16
N LEU A 251 19.98 -1.05 11.28
CA LEU A 251 19.35 0.18 11.77
C LEU A 251 19.67 0.34 13.28
N PRO A 252 20.11 1.52 13.73
CA PRO A 252 20.47 1.76 15.13
C PRO A 252 19.38 1.38 16.13
N GLU A 253 18.12 1.53 15.75
CA GLU A 253 16.96 1.16 16.59
C GLU A 253 16.82 -0.34 16.80
N PHE A 254 17.14 -1.18 15.77
CA PHE A 254 17.05 -2.63 15.89
C PHE A 254 18.30 -3.26 16.47
N VAL A 255 19.47 -2.68 16.23
CA VAL A 255 20.74 -3.08 16.89
C VAL A 255 20.61 -2.95 18.41
N ARG A 256 19.90 -1.93 18.90
CA ARG A 256 19.68 -1.67 20.33
C ARG A 256 18.46 -2.40 20.91
N ALA A 257 17.69 -3.07 20.09
CA ALA A 257 16.46 -3.73 20.52
C ALA A 257 16.76 -5.09 21.16
N GLU A 258 16.35 -5.29 22.43
CA GLU A 258 16.53 -6.54 23.16
C GLU A 258 15.99 -7.77 22.40
N ASN A 259 14.81 -7.63 21.77
CA ASN A 259 14.13 -8.72 21.03
C ASN A 259 14.26 -8.57 19.51
N GLY A 260 15.16 -7.69 19.02
CA GLY A 260 15.37 -7.44 17.59
C GLY A 260 14.18 -6.80 16.87
N GLN A 261 14.13 -6.95 15.54
CA GLN A 261 13.11 -6.36 14.68
C GLN A 261 11.75 -7.08 14.80
N PHE A 262 11.76 -8.42 14.87
CA PHE A 262 10.56 -9.26 14.92
C PHE A 262 10.59 -10.17 16.14
N SER A 263 9.53 -10.13 16.95
CA SER A 263 9.36 -10.99 18.11
C SER A 263 7.87 -11.22 18.44
N LEU A 264 7.55 -12.40 18.96
CA LEU A 264 6.24 -12.69 19.53
C LEU A 264 5.92 -11.79 20.74
N THR A 265 6.93 -11.27 21.43
CA THR A 265 6.73 -10.35 22.57
C THR A 265 6.04 -9.04 22.16
N TYR A 266 6.16 -8.64 20.90
CA TYR A 266 5.51 -7.44 20.37
C TYR A 266 4.04 -7.67 19.95
N LEU A 267 3.63 -8.93 19.73
CA LEU A 267 2.34 -9.25 19.11
C LEU A 267 1.16 -8.69 19.92
N VAL A 268 1.05 -9.03 21.20
CA VAL A 268 -0.10 -8.62 22.02
C VAL A 268 -0.12 -7.11 22.28
N PRO A 269 0.98 -6.45 22.69
CA PRO A 269 1.01 -4.99 22.82
C PRO A 269 0.60 -4.26 21.55
N ASN A 270 1.08 -4.71 20.39
CA ASN A 270 0.76 -4.09 19.11
C ASN A 270 -0.69 -4.35 18.66
N LEU A 271 -1.25 -5.52 18.93
CA LEU A 271 -2.68 -5.76 18.70
C LEU A 271 -3.56 -4.84 19.56
N LEU A 272 -3.20 -4.63 20.82
CA LEU A 272 -3.91 -3.70 21.70
C LEU A 272 -3.77 -2.26 21.22
N GLN A 273 -2.60 -1.88 20.69
CA GLN A 273 -2.38 -0.57 20.10
C GLN A 273 -3.31 -0.30 18.91
N LEU A 274 -3.51 -1.29 18.03
CA LEU A 274 -4.45 -1.17 16.90
C LEU A 274 -5.91 -0.95 17.32
N LEU A 275 -6.24 -1.23 18.58
CA LEU A 275 -7.58 -1.06 19.14
C LEU A 275 -7.73 0.20 19.99
N ARG A 276 -6.67 1.00 20.18
CA ARG A 276 -6.76 2.25 20.94
C ARG A 276 -7.80 3.18 20.34
N PRO A 277 -8.78 3.64 21.14
CA PRO A 277 -9.84 4.50 20.62
C PRO A 277 -9.32 5.92 20.33
N VAL A 278 -10.02 6.60 19.45
CA VAL A 278 -9.95 8.07 19.38
C VAL A 278 -10.60 8.63 20.64
N THR A 279 -9.97 9.60 21.26
CA THR A 279 -10.46 10.22 22.49
C THR A 279 -10.79 11.70 22.27
N LEU A 280 -11.43 12.32 23.23
CA LEU A 280 -11.61 13.78 23.27
C LEU A 280 -10.62 14.34 24.31
N ASP A 281 -10.01 15.45 23.98
CA ASP A 281 -9.19 16.21 24.94
C ASP A 281 -10.06 16.99 25.93
N ALA A 282 -9.43 17.72 26.85
CA ALA A 282 -10.13 18.53 27.85
C ALA A 282 -10.94 19.69 27.24
N GLN A 283 -10.67 20.05 25.99
CA GLN A 283 -11.36 21.07 25.21
C GLN A 283 -12.48 20.49 24.32
N GLY A 284 -12.69 19.17 24.36
CA GLY A 284 -13.68 18.47 23.55
C GLY A 284 -13.25 18.27 22.10
N GLN A 285 -11.96 18.43 21.77
CA GLN A 285 -11.43 18.17 20.44
C GLN A 285 -10.99 16.71 20.30
N LEU A 286 -11.05 16.20 19.05
CA LEU A 286 -10.58 14.86 18.76
C LEU A 286 -9.07 14.76 18.98
N HIS A 287 -8.66 13.82 19.82
CA HIS A 287 -7.28 13.49 20.06
C HIS A 287 -6.96 12.12 19.47
N PHE A 288 -5.92 12.06 18.62
CA PHE A 288 -5.46 10.86 17.95
C PHE A 288 -4.12 10.40 18.55
N GLU A 289 -3.98 9.09 18.75
CA GLU A 289 -2.68 8.50 19.05
C GLU A 289 -1.83 8.50 17.78
N ILE A 290 -0.89 9.43 17.67
CA ILE A 290 -0.07 9.62 16.46
C ILE A 290 1.16 8.71 16.40
N TYR A 291 1.54 8.09 17.52
CA TYR A 291 2.64 7.12 17.55
C TYR A 291 2.11 5.70 17.55
N ASN A 292 2.54 4.90 16.57
CA ASN A 292 2.07 3.54 16.30
C ASN A 292 0.58 3.40 16.00
N GLY A 293 -0.11 4.52 15.83
CA GLY A 293 -1.48 4.58 15.33
C GLY A 293 -2.58 4.33 16.36
N PHE A 294 -3.80 4.38 15.90
CA PHE A 294 -5.03 4.21 16.68
C PHE A 294 -6.03 3.33 15.94
N LEU A 295 -7.20 3.13 16.52
CA LEU A 295 -8.27 2.23 16.07
C LEU A 295 -8.35 2.10 14.54
N PHE A 296 -7.90 0.93 14.07
CA PHE A 296 -7.79 0.62 12.66
C PHE A 296 -9.07 0.89 11.86
N PHE A 297 -10.22 0.47 12.39
CA PHE A 297 -11.51 0.61 11.70
C PHE A 297 -11.99 2.06 11.58
N ALA A 298 -11.53 2.97 12.44
CA ALA A 298 -11.92 4.38 12.36
C ALA A 298 -11.34 5.04 11.10
N ALA A 299 -10.06 4.79 10.83
CA ALA A 299 -9.41 5.32 9.64
C ALA A 299 -9.66 4.49 8.37
N ASN A 300 -10.04 3.19 8.51
CA ASN A 300 -10.26 2.27 7.38
C ASN A 300 -11.62 1.55 7.48
N PRO A 301 -12.76 2.26 7.51
CA PRO A 301 -14.06 1.64 7.79
C PRO A 301 -14.60 0.74 6.67
N LEU A 302 -13.93 0.65 5.51
CA LEU A 302 -14.25 -0.34 4.48
C LEU A 302 -14.13 -1.77 5.00
N PHE A 303 -13.21 -2.05 5.92
CA PHE A 303 -13.10 -3.35 6.57
C PHE A 303 -14.31 -3.65 7.46
N LEU A 304 -14.80 -2.66 8.19
CA LEU A 304 -16.02 -2.79 8.99
C LEU A 304 -17.22 -3.09 8.09
N LEU A 305 -17.35 -2.37 6.97
CA LEU A 305 -18.41 -2.63 5.99
C LEU A 305 -18.34 -4.07 5.46
N ALA A 306 -17.14 -4.59 5.15
CA ALA A 306 -16.97 -5.96 4.67
C ALA A 306 -17.31 -7.00 5.76
N MET A 307 -16.93 -6.74 7.00
CA MET A 307 -17.25 -7.62 8.14
C MET A 307 -18.76 -7.69 8.36
N VAL A 308 -19.43 -6.55 8.48
CA VAL A 308 -20.90 -6.47 8.64
C VAL A 308 -21.59 -7.19 7.50
N ARG A 309 -21.17 -6.93 6.25
CA ARG A 309 -21.73 -7.61 5.10
C ARG A 309 -21.49 -9.13 5.13
N GLY A 310 -20.28 -9.57 5.48
CA GLY A 310 -19.97 -11.00 5.61
C GLY A 310 -20.83 -11.70 6.66
N LEU A 311 -21.18 -11.01 7.75
CA LEU A 311 -22.10 -11.51 8.78
C LEU A 311 -23.54 -11.56 8.24
N LEU A 312 -24.02 -10.50 7.60
CA LEU A 312 -25.37 -10.43 7.02
C LEU A 312 -25.62 -11.57 6.02
N LEU A 313 -24.62 -11.91 5.19
CA LEU A 313 -24.72 -13.02 4.21
C LEU A 313 -24.87 -14.41 4.86
N ARG A 314 -24.58 -14.55 6.17
CA ARG A 314 -24.75 -15.80 6.92
C ARG A 314 -26.10 -15.90 7.62
N LEU A 315 -26.88 -14.81 7.67
CA LEU A 315 -28.19 -14.82 8.34
C LEU A 315 -29.23 -15.56 7.51
N PRO A 316 -30.16 -16.31 8.16
CA PRO A 316 -31.28 -16.94 7.46
C PRO A 316 -32.09 -15.91 6.69
N GLY A 317 -32.54 -16.27 5.49
CA GLY A 317 -33.35 -15.40 4.63
C GLY A 317 -32.55 -14.47 3.69
N HIS A 318 -31.23 -14.36 3.84
CA HIS A 318 -30.40 -13.65 2.87
C HIS A 318 -30.19 -14.54 1.62
N ARG A 319 -30.48 -13.96 0.44
CA ARG A 319 -30.22 -14.66 -0.83
C ARG A 319 -28.71 -14.84 -1.02
N ALA A 320 -28.31 -16.06 -1.37
CA ALA A 320 -26.92 -16.34 -1.74
C ALA A 320 -26.50 -15.42 -2.89
N GLU A 321 -25.40 -14.71 -2.73
CA GLU A 321 -24.85 -13.89 -3.81
C GLU A 321 -24.18 -14.77 -4.84
N VAL A 322 -24.40 -14.42 -6.11
CA VAL A 322 -23.68 -15.06 -7.20
C VAL A 322 -22.22 -14.69 -7.09
N GLN A 323 -21.39 -15.68 -6.81
CA GLN A 323 -19.94 -15.54 -6.82
C GLN A 323 -19.40 -15.88 -8.21
N VAL A 324 -18.37 -15.14 -8.62
CA VAL A 324 -17.63 -15.41 -9.86
C VAL A 324 -16.23 -15.89 -9.50
N SER A 325 -15.62 -16.64 -10.42
CA SER A 325 -14.21 -17.03 -10.26
C SER A 325 -13.32 -15.81 -10.35
N VAL A 326 -12.38 -15.71 -9.42
CA VAL A 326 -11.36 -14.66 -9.36
C VAL A 326 -9.98 -15.31 -9.28
N PRO A 327 -8.89 -14.54 -9.55
CA PRO A 327 -7.54 -15.11 -9.67
C PRO A 327 -6.91 -15.60 -8.36
N LEU A 328 -7.63 -15.55 -7.25
CA LEU A 328 -7.20 -16.00 -5.91
C LEU A 328 -8.38 -16.67 -5.18
N PRO A 329 -8.13 -17.51 -4.17
CA PRO A 329 -9.22 -18.02 -3.34
C PRO A 329 -9.97 -16.87 -2.66
N SER A 330 -11.28 -16.79 -2.89
CA SER A 330 -12.14 -15.68 -2.45
C SER A 330 -13.15 -16.08 -1.37
N ALA A 331 -13.03 -17.30 -0.84
CA ALA A 331 -13.84 -17.74 0.29
C ALA A 331 -13.59 -16.79 1.49
N GLY A 332 -14.66 -16.35 2.14
CA GLY A 332 -14.56 -15.36 3.21
C GLY A 332 -13.63 -15.78 4.36
N TRP A 333 -13.63 -17.10 4.71
CA TRP A 333 -12.70 -17.63 5.71
C TRP A 333 -11.24 -17.55 5.29
N PHE A 334 -10.94 -17.78 4.00
CA PHE A 334 -9.57 -17.69 3.47
C PHE A 334 -9.06 -16.26 3.50
N VAL A 335 -9.86 -15.30 3.02
CA VAL A 335 -9.51 -13.87 3.05
C VAL A 335 -9.35 -13.40 4.49
N ALA A 336 -10.23 -13.80 5.41
CA ALA A 336 -10.10 -13.47 6.83
C ALA A 336 -8.82 -14.06 7.44
N ALA A 337 -8.47 -15.31 7.09
CA ALA A 337 -7.24 -15.94 7.55
C ALA A 337 -5.99 -15.21 7.03
N MET A 338 -5.98 -14.78 5.76
CA MET A 338 -4.88 -13.99 5.20
C MET A 338 -4.76 -12.62 5.85
N CYS A 339 -5.87 -11.93 6.07
CA CYS A 339 -5.87 -10.66 6.80
C CYS A 339 -5.36 -10.84 8.24
N LEU A 340 -5.79 -11.89 8.94
CA LEU A 340 -5.33 -12.19 10.30
C LEU A 340 -3.81 -12.50 10.31
N LEU A 341 -3.35 -13.35 9.39
CA LEU A 341 -1.93 -13.69 9.26
C LEU A 341 -1.08 -12.45 9.03
N MET A 342 -1.48 -11.60 8.08
CA MET A 342 -0.79 -10.34 7.79
C MET A 342 -0.78 -9.40 9.00
N THR A 343 -1.92 -9.29 9.71
CA THR A 343 -2.02 -8.49 10.94
C THR A 343 -1.07 -9.01 12.01
N CYS A 344 -1.04 -10.34 12.24
CA CYS A 344 -0.14 -10.95 13.21
C CYS A 344 1.34 -10.72 12.84
N LEU A 345 1.72 -10.95 11.58
CA LEU A 345 3.08 -10.70 11.09
C LEU A 345 3.48 -9.22 11.28
N THR A 346 2.58 -8.29 10.98
CA THR A 346 2.81 -6.86 11.19
C THR A 346 2.94 -6.53 12.68
N CYS A 347 2.10 -7.11 13.54
CA CYS A 347 2.15 -6.89 14.98
C CYS A 347 3.35 -7.56 15.68
N MET A 348 4.01 -8.50 15.04
CA MET A 348 5.30 -9.05 15.52
C MET A 348 6.48 -8.12 15.25
N HIS A 349 6.32 -7.09 14.38
CA HIS A 349 7.34 -6.08 14.17
C HIS A 349 7.41 -5.14 15.38
N ARG A 350 8.62 -4.69 15.74
CA ARG A 350 8.86 -3.85 16.92
C ARG A 350 8.04 -2.57 16.94
N THR A 351 7.87 -1.95 15.79
CA THR A 351 7.08 -0.73 15.61
C THR A 351 5.89 -0.97 14.67
N LEU A 352 4.78 -0.29 14.92
CA LEU A 352 3.62 -0.31 14.01
C LEU A 352 3.66 0.84 12.98
N GLY A 353 4.84 1.43 12.75
CA GLY A 353 5.03 2.46 11.74
C GLY A 353 5.34 3.85 12.29
N GLY A 354 5.57 3.99 13.61
CA GLY A 354 5.97 5.26 14.22
C GLY A 354 4.91 6.36 14.07
N TRP A 355 5.34 7.56 13.71
CA TRP A 355 4.47 8.71 13.51
C TRP A 355 3.52 8.49 12.33
N GLN A 356 2.21 8.52 12.58
CA GLN A 356 1.18 8.24 11.59
C GLN A 356 -0.21 8.66 12.03
N PHE A 357 -1.10 8.89 11.06
CA PHE A 357 -2.54 8.93 11.25
C PHE A 357 -3.14 7.53 11.05
N GLY A 358 -3.97 7.07 11.97
CA GLY A 358 -4.60 5.74 11.89
C GLY A 358 -3.60 4.58 12.06
N ALA A 359 -3.81 3.50 11.34
CA ALA A 359 -2.97 2.30 11.35
C ALA A 359 -2.49 1.99 9.92
N ARG A 360 -1.49 2.72 9.44
CA ARG A 360 -1.06 2.68 8.03
C ARG A 360 -0.62 1.29 7.56
N TYR A 361 -0.02 0.48 8.42
CA TYR A 361 0.41 -0.86 8.02
C TYR A 361 -0.76 -1.78 7.63
N MET A 362 -1.95 -1.51 8.13
CA MET A 362 -3.15 -2.28 7.78
C MET A 362 -3.67 -2.00 6.37
N VAL A 363 -3.15 -0.99 5.69
CA VAL A 363 -3.45 -0.72 4.27
C VAL A 363 -3.01 -1.88 3.37
N ASP A 364 -1.96 -2.61 3.76
CA ASP A 364 -1.47 -3.78 3.03
C ASP A 364 -2.51 -4.94 2.97
N LEU A 365 -3.60 -4.84 3.74
CA LEU A 365 -4.73 -5.79 3.70
C LEU A 365 -5.73 -5.51 2.56
N PHE A 366 -5.74 -4.31 1.95
CA PHE A 366 -6.72 -3.98 0.91
C PHE A 366 -6.75 -4.94 -0.29
N PRO A 367 -5.62 -5.44 -0.83
CA PRO A 367 -5.67 -6.40 -1.93
C PRO A 367 -6.46 -7.68 -1.58
N TRP A 368 -6.35 -8.19 -0.35
CA TRP A 368 -7.12 -9.34 0.12
C TRP A 368 -8.61 -9.03 0.22
N LEU A 369 -8.94 -7.86 0.74
CA LEU A 369 -10.33 -7.40 0.80
C LEU A 369 -10.93 -7.25 -0.60
N PHE A 370 -10.15 -6.74 -1.56
CA PHE A 370 -10.58 -6.62 -2.96
C PHE A 370 -10.84 -7.99 -3.59
N VAL A 371 -10.02 -9.01 -3.33
CA VAL A 371 -10.28 -10.39 -3.79
C VAL A 371 -11.68 -10.86 -3.36
N TRP A 372 -12.08 -10.55 -2.11
CA TRP A 372 -13.41 -10.90 -1.62
C TRP A 372 -14.53 -10.16 -2.33
N PHE A 373 -14.38 -8.86 -2.59
CA PHE A 373 -15.38 -8.06 -3.31
C PHE A 373 -15.44 -8.40 -4.80
N LEU A 374 -14.31 -8.63 -5.45
CA LEU A 374 -14.23 -9.00 -6.85
C LEU A 374 -15.00 -10.29 -7.17
N ALA A 375 -15.02 -11.22 -6.22
CA ALA A 375 -15.84 -12.43 -6.35
C ALA A 375 -17.36 -12.15 -6.32
N ARG A 376 -17.78 -10.91 -5.99
CA ARG A 376 -19.19 -10.49 -5.81
C ARG A 376 -19.53 -9.25 -6.65
N PRO A 377 -19.34 -9.29 -7.98
CA PRO A 377 -19.39 -8.08 -8.82
C PRO A 377 -20.80 -7.49 -8.95
N ARG A 378 -21.83 -8.24 -8.57
CA ARG A 378 -23.23 -7.78 -8.59
C ARG A 378 -23.63 -6.97 -7.37
N TRP A 379 -22.80 -6.94 -6.34
CA TRP A 379 -23.07 -6.10 -5.17
C TRP A 379 -23.11 -4.61 -5.54
N ARG A 380 -24.03 -3.90 -4.90
CA ARG A 380 -24.21 -2.46 -5.09
C ARG A 380 -24.17 -1.78 -3.72
N PRO A 381 -23.36 -0.74 -3.56
CA PRO A 381 -23.39 0.06 -2.34
C PRO A 381 -24.75 0.77 -2.21
N GLY A 382 -25.43 0.55 -1.09
CA GLY A 382 -26.64 1.28 -0.74
C GLY A 382 -26.31 2.64 -0.15
N SER A 383 -27.36 3.42 0.19
CA SER A 383 -27.22 4.78 0.77
C SER A 383 -26.36 4.79 2.05
N GLY A 384 -26.55 3.80 2.95
CA GLY A 384 -25.75 3.69 4.16
C GLY A 384 -24.25 3.43 3.89
N ALA A 385 -23.92 2.63 2.86
CA ALA A 385 -22.52 2.41 2.45
C ALA A 385 -21.90 3.70 1.87
N TRP A 386 -22.65 4.47 1.07
CA TRP A 386 -22.20 5.76 0.57
C TRP A 386 -22.05 6.81 1.67
N ALA A 387 -22.98 6.85 2.64
CA ALA A 387 -22.86 7.72 3.80
C ALA A 387 -21.60 7.41 4.62
N LEU A 388 -21.33 6.11 4.84
CA LEU A 388 -20.09 5.67 5.51
C LEU A 388 -18.84 6.06 4.71
N CYS A 389 -18.87 5.92 3.37
CA CYS A 389 -17.76 6.34 2.50
C CYS A 389 -17.52 7.86 2.62
N GLY A 390 -18.57 8.68 2.53
CA GLY A 390 -18.46 10.13 2.70
C GLY A 390 -17.92 10.55 4.07
N ALA A 391 -18.42 9.93 5.14
CA ALA A 391 -17.92 10.16 6.49
C ALA A 391 -16.44 9.77 6.63
N ALA A 392 -16.05 8.63 6.03
CA ALA A 392 -14.66 8.17 6.01
C ALA A 392 -13.74 9.14 5.25
N MET A 393 -14.19 9.68 4.12
CA MET A 393 -13.44 10.68 3.36
C MET A 393 -13.21 11.95 4.18
N LEU A 394 -14.25 12.46 4.84
CA LEU A 394 -14.15 13.64 5.71
C LEU A 394 -13.23 13.37 6.90
N PHE A 395 -13.34 12.21 7.53
CA PHE A 395 -12.51 11.82 8.67
C PHE A 395 -11.01 11.73 8.29
N ASN A 396 -10.68 11.10 7.14
CA ASN A 396 -9.30 10.99 6.69
C ASN A 396 -8.73 12.32 6.19
N LEU A 397 -9.56 13.19 5.57
CA LEU A 397 -9.16 14.55 5.22
C LEU A 397 -8.88 15.38 6.49
N TYR A 398 -9.78 15.33 7.49
CA TYR A 398 -9.56 15.97 8.77
C TYR A 398 -8.27 15.45 9.44
N GLY A 399 -8.08 14.14 9.46
CA GLY A 399 -6.88 13.51 10.02
C GLY A 399 -5.60 13.95 9.33
N ALA A 400 -5.61 14.05 8.00
CA ALA A 400 -4.46 14.55 7.25
C ALA A 400 -4.12 16.00 7.60
N LEU A 401 -5.14 16.85 7.77
CA LEU A 401 -4.96 18.25 8.21
C LEU A 401 -4.52 18.34 9.68
N TYR A 402 -5.03 17.45 10.54
CA TYR A 402 -4.60 17.37 11.94
C TYR A 402 -3.09 17.09 12.03
N MET A 403 -2.59 16.17 11.21
CA MET A 403 -1.18 15.78 11.18
C MET A 403 -0.23 16.90 10.70
N LEU A 404 -0.74 17.99 10.08
CA LEU A 404 0.08 19.17 9.74
C LEU A 404 0.52 19.97 10.97
N ASN A 405 -0.18 19.80 12.10
CA ASN A 405 0.04 20.58 13.33
C ASN A 405 0.68 19.71 14.43
N THR A 406 1.11 18.52 14.12
CA THR A 406 1.77 17.58 15.04
C THR A 406 3.20 17.29 14.59
#